data_9ca87772e37e691ed6fe2f51982eb10f
#
_entry.id   9ca87772e37e691ed6fe2f51982eb10f
#
_cell.length_a   1.000
_cell.length_b   1.000
_cell.length_c   1.000
_cell.angle_alpha   90.00
_cell.angle_beta   90.00
_cell.angle_gamma   90.00
#
_symmetry.space_group_name_H-M   'P 1'
#
loop_
_entity.id
_entity.type
_entity.pdbx_description
1 polymer ?
#
loop_
_entity_poly.entity_id
_entity_poly.type
_entity_poly.pdbx_seq_one_letter_code
_entity_poly.pdbx_strand_id
1 'polypeptide(L)'
;VNDQIVLDDATIATGFEAIEYFDVNDGDAISTVWTSGSFDSECSFGIYDGTGALVADSETLGSFDISITATFGGRMVIAGVLDFDLEVGGNAGKATIVKALADIEDISVYGLGTATNGGGTDGVEYTFPVQSMAEGDVLWFVRDAAAYADYFGADIWSTINYVEVPEDQSGGVNQNGDDAVELFFNGVAFDVFGLTEVDGSGTDWEYVDSWAHRNCDSRTPSTTFSLSSWTFGGNDCMLDETSWSESACPYPYWDCTPQGCTDTEYIVTVGGGTYPGEVSWEIVNTSLE
;
A
#
# COMPACT_ATOMS: atom_id res chain seq x y z
N VAL A 1 16.18 -16.75 12.07
CA VAL A 1 15.16 -15.70 12.24
C VAL A 1 14.81 -15.64 13.72
N ASN A 2 14.91 -14.46 14.36
CA ASN A 2 14.61 -14.24 15.78
C ASN A 2 15.25 -15.33 16.69
N ASP A 3 16.55 -15.58 16.50
CA ASP A 3 17.33 -16.61 17.20
C ASP A 3 16.86 -18.06 17.00
N GLN A 4 15.95 -18.31 16.03
CA GLN A 4 15.59 -19.66 15.58
C GLN A 4 16.28 -19.97 14.26
N ILE A 5 16.85 -21.16 14.13
CA ILE A 5 17.40 -21.64 12.86
C ILE A 5 16.23 -22.07 11.98
N VAL A 6 16.06 -21.43 10.81
CA VAL A 6 15.01 -21.72 9.82
C VAL A 6 15.56 -22.45 8.59
N LEU A 7 16.84 -22.24 8.27
CA LEU A 7 17.61 -23.00 7.30
C LEU A 7 18.91 -23.46 7.96
N ASP A 8 19.22 -24.74 7.90
CA ASP A 8 20.43 -25.33 8.45
C ASP A 8 21.15 -26.08 7.32
N ASP A 9 22.48 -25.92 7.24
CA ASP A 9 23.31 -26.49 6.20
C ASP A 9 22.86 -26.21 4.76
N ALA A 10 22.31 -25.03 4.49
CA ALA A 10 21.96 -24.61 3.13
C ALA A 10 23.23 -24.62 2.26
N THR A 11 23.22 -25.41 1.19
CA THR A 11 24.39 -25.61 0.31
C THR A 11 23.96 -25.92 -1.12
N ILE A 12 24.84 -25.67 -2.08
CA ILE A 12 24.66 -26.08 -3.47
C ILE A 12 24.98 -27.55 -3.61
N ALA A 13 23.97 -28.41 -3.68
CA ALA A 13 24.15 -29.84 -3.81
C ALA A 13 24.68 -30.26 -5.20
N THR A 14 24.24 -29.56 -6.27
CA THR A 14 24.68 -29.76 -7.66
C THR A 14 24.51 -28.48 -8.46
N GLY A 15 25.42 -28.19 -9.40
CA GLY A 15 25.36 -27.02 -10.26
C GLY A 15 26.13 -25.83 -9.70
N PHE A 16 25.67 -24.60 -10.02
CA PHE A 16 26.31 -23.33 -9.67
C PHE A 16 25.44 -22.43 -8.81
N GLU A 17 24.19 -22.83 -8.55
CA GLU A 17 23.20 -22.04 -7.83
C GLU A 17 22.25 -22.97 -7.07
N ALA A 18 21.80 -22.53 -5.91
CA ALA A 18 20.69 -23.11 -5.18
C ALA A 18 19.79 -21.98 -4.65
N ILE A 19 18.48 -22.19 -4.62
CA ILE A 19 17.50 -21.29 -4.07
C ILE A 19 16.76 -22.02 -2.96
N GLU A 20 16.75 -21.43 -1.79
CA GLU A 20 16.01 -21.92 -0.64
C GLU A 20 14.99 -20.88 -0.19
N TYR A 21 13.85 -21.34 0.31
CA TYR A 21 12.78 -20.48 0.77
C TYR A 21 12.56 -20.68 2.26
N PHE A 22 12.26 -19.58 2.96
CA PHE A 22 11.87 -19.61 4.36
C PHE A 22 10.83 -18.55 4.65
N ASP A 23 9.93 -18.84 5.57
CA ASP A 23 8.88 -17.93 5.99
C ASP A 23 9.40 -16.99 7.09
N VAL A 24 9.06 -15.71 6.97
CA VAL A 24 9.33 -14.68 7.97
C VAL A 24 8.11 -13.76 8.09
N ASN A 25 7.95 -13.17 9.28
CA ASN A 25 6.97 -12.10 9.46
C ASN A 25 7.65 -10.74 9.33
N ASP A 26 6.85 -9.72 9.06
CA ASP A 26 7.33 -8.36 9.05
C ASP A 26 7.88 -7.97 10.44
N GLY A 27 9.06 -7.33 10.45
CA GLY A 27 9.78 -7.01 11.68
C GLY A 27 10.66 -8.14 12.24
N ASP A 28 10.62 -9.35 11.67
CA ASP A 28 11.50 -10.43 12.12
C ASP A 28 12.98 -10.07 11.86
N ALA A 29 13.84 -10.33 12.84
CA ALA A 29 15.29 -10.23 12.66
C ALA A 29 15.81 -11.45 11.91
N ILE A 30 16.44 -11.22 10.77
CA ILE A 30 17.07 -12.26 9.94
C ILE A 30 18.58 -12.11 10.09
N SER A 31 19.27 -13.21 10.44
CA SER A 31 20.72 -13.25 10.43
C SER A 31 21.22 -14.48 9.71
N THR A 32 22.32 -14.34 9.01
CA THR A 32 23.04 -15.46 8.39
C THR A 32 24.33 -15.72 9.17
N VAL A 33 24.75 -16.98 9.19
CA VAL A 33 26.04 -17.40 9.74
C VAL A 33 26.73 -18.20 8.66
N TRP A 34 27.88 -17.73 8.22
CA TRP A 34 28.68 -18.38 7.19
C TRP A 34 29.67 -19.35 7.80
N THR A 35 29.70 -20.57 7.29
CA THR A 35 30.77 -21.53 7.60
C THR A 35 31.79 -21.52 6.48
N SER A 36 33.01 -21.04 6.78
CA SER A 36 34.08 -20.84 5.81
C SER A 36 34.56 -22.17 5.22
N GLY A 37 34.73 -22.18 3.90
CA GLY A 37 35.22 -23.30 3.11
C GLY A 37 36.51 -22.98 2.36
N SER A 38 36.89 -23.85 1.42
CA SER A 38 38.15 -23.69 0.67
C SER A 38 38.10 -22.71 -0.47
N PHE A 39 36.88 -22.28 -0.89
CA PHE A 39 36.63 -21.45 -2.06
C PHE A 39 35.64 -20.31 -1.78
N ASP A 40 35.69 -19.72 -0.58
CA ASP A 40 34.78 -18.64 -0.17
C ASP A 40 34.82 -17.44 -1.13
N SER A 41 35.96 -17.15 -1.74
CA SER A 41 36.09 -16.06 -2.70
C SER A 41 35.35 -16.27 -4.04
N GLU A 42 34.81 -17.46 -4.25
CA GLU A 42 34.05 -17.84 -5.44
C GLU A 42 32.53 -17.94 -5.13
N CYS A 43 32.16 -17.70 -3.87
CA CYS A 43 30.78 -17.78 -3.41
C CYS A 43 30.18 -16.40 -3.22
N SER A 44 28.89 -16.29 -3.49
CA SER A 44 28.06 -15.16 -3.12
C SER A 44 26.63 -15.62 -2.81
N PHE A 45 25.89 -14.87 -2.05
CA PHE A 45 24.46 -15.08 -1.88
C PHE A 45 23.70 -13.76 -1.74
N GLY A 46 22.41 -13.79 -2.08
CA GLY A 46 21.46 -12.71 -1.89
C GLY A 46 20.24 -13.20 -1.14
N ILE A 47 19.65 -12.29 -0.35
CA ILE A 47 18.36 -12.46 0.30
C ILE A 47 17.36 -11.60 -0.47
N TYR A 48 16.29 -12.22 -0.91
CA TYR A 48 15.23 -11.57 -1.68
C TYR A 48 13.92 -11.63 -0.91
N ASP A 49 13.11 -10.61 -1.01
CA ASP A 49 11.77 -10.61 -0.45
C ASP A 49 10.78 -11.42 -1.32
N GLY A 50 9.53 -11.53 -0.85
CA GLY A 50 8.48 -12.25 -1.56
C GLY A 50 8.07 -11.64 -2.91
N THR A 51 8.52 -10.42 -3.23
CA THR A 51 8.32 -9.77 -4.54
C THR A 51 9.47 -10.06 -5.50
N GLY A 52 10.57 -10.66 -5.01
CA GLY A 52 11.80 -10.89 -5.76
C GLY A 52 12.78 -9.71 -5.73
N ALA A 53 12.52 -8.68 -4.92
CA ALA A 53 13.46 -7.59 -4.73
C ALA A 53 14.64 -8.02 -3.83
N LEU A 54 15.87 -7.64 -4.22
CA LEU A 54 17.07 -7.90 -3.43
C LEU A 54 17.04 -7.04 -2.15
N VAL A 55 17.02 -7.69 -1.00
CA VAL A 55 17.04 -7.05 0.32
C VAL A 55 18.46 -6.87 0.85
N ALA A 56 19.28 -7.90 0.68
CA ALA A 56 20.68 -7.87 1.09
C ALA A 56 21.49 -8.88 0.30
N ASP A 57 22.79 -8.63 0.10
CA ASP A 57 23.70 -9.56 -0.54
C ASP A 57 25.10 -9.49 0.07
N SER A 58 25.85 -10.59 -0.08
CA SER A 58 27.21 -10.69 0.44
C SER A 58 28.21 -9.82 -0.31
N GLU A 59 27.96 -9.48 -1.56
CA GLU A 59 28.87 -8.68 -2.40
C GLU A 59 28.83 -7.20 -1.99
N THR A 60 27.61 -6.61 -1.91
CA THR A 60 27.41 -5.21 -1.53
C THR A 60 27.83 -4.94 -0.09
N LEU A 61 27.53 -5.85 0.85
CA LEU A 61 27.88 -5.71 2.25
C LEU A 61 29.34 -6.11 2.55
N GLY A 62 29.99 -6.84 1.63
CA GLY A 62 31.35 -7.34 1.81
C GLY A 62 31.49 -8.33 2.97
N SER A 63 30.39 -8.99 3.36
CA SER A 63 30.31 -9.95 4.45
C SER A 63 29.28 -11.01 4.13
N PHE A 64 29.58 -12.25 4.56
CA PHE A 64 28.62 -13.35 4.55
C PHE A 64 27.78 -13.42 5.83
N ASP A 65 28.21 -12.77 6.91
CA ASP A 65 27.42 -12.61 8.13
C ASP A 65 26.57 -11.35 8.00
N ILE A 66 25.31 -11.54 7.65
CA ILE A 66 24.31 -10.48 7.42
C ILE A 66 23.35 -10.44 8.60
N SER A 67 22.98 -9.25 9.02
CA SER A 67 21.90 -9.03 9.99
C SER A 67 20.98 -7.93 9.46
N ILE A 68 19.75 -8.28 9.18
CA ILE A 68 18.70 -7.38 8.65
C ILE A 68 17.39 -7.60 9.40
N THR A 69 16.49 -6.64 9.27
CA THR A 69 15.10 -6.81 9.69
C THR A 69 14.24 -7.06 8.45
N ALA A 70 13.42 -8.09 8.49
CA ALA A 70 12.46 -8.35 7.42
C ALA A 70 11.50 -7.15 7.33
N THR A 71 11.42 -6.53 6.16
CA THR A 71 10.47 -5.46 5.87
C THR A 71 9.72 -5.83 4.61
N PHE A 72 8.40 -5.82 4.69
CA PHE A 72 7.56 -6.10 3.54
C PHE A 72 6.96 -4.81 3.01
N GLY A 73 6.93 -4.66 1.69
CA GLY A 73 6.21 -3.59 1.00
C GLY A 73 4.72 -3.54 1.35
N GLY A 74 4.19 -4.67 1.84
CA GLY A 74 2.80 -4.82 2.27
C GLY A 74 2.35 -3.98 3.48
N ARG A 75 3.18 -3.07 3.99
CA ARG A 75 2.80 -2.11 5.05
C ARG A 75 1.99 -0.92 4.55
N MET A 76 1.80 -0.78 3.26
CA MET A 76 1.04 0.32 2.66
C MET A 76 0.12 -0.21 1.56
N VAL A 77 -0.97 0.50 1.28
CA VAL A 77 -1.92 0.13 0.25
C VAL A 77 -2.48 1.39 -0.42
N ILE A 78 -2.81 1.31 -1.72
CA ILE A 78 -3.60 2.35 -2.38
C ILE A 78 -5.01 2.28 -1.82
N ALA A 79 -5.46 3.35 -1.18
CA ALA A 79 -6.78 3.46 -0.56
C ALA A 79 -7.80 4.17 -1.46
N GLY A 80 -7.34 5.02 -2.37
CA GLY A 80 -8.19 5.74 -3.32
C GLY A 80 -7.41 6.33 -4.48
N VAL A 81 -8.10 6.51 -5.59
CA VAL A 81 -7.63 7.23 -6.77
C VAL A 81 -8.71 8.23 -7.22
N LEU A 82 -8.30 9.44 -7.54
CA LEU A 82 -9.20 10.54 -7.84
C LEU A 82 -8.80 11.22 -9.15
N ASP A 83 -9.82 11.58 -9.91
CA ASP A 83 -9.74 12.41 -11.11
C ASP A 83 -10.91 13.39 -11.06
N PHE A 84 -10.82 14.41 -10.18
CA PHE A 84 -11.88 15.39 -10.00
C PHE A 84 -11.76 16.51 -11.02
N ASP A 85 -12.89 16.99 -11.53
CA ASP A 85 -12.95 18.19 -12.38
C ASP A 85 -12.99 19.47 -11.51
N LEU A 86 -11.85 19.79 -10.83
CA LEU A 86 -11.75 20.94 -9.91
C LEU A 86 -11.38 22.25 -10.60
N GLU A 87 -10.85 22.22 -11.81
CA GLU A 87 -10.52 23.41 -12.60
C GLU A 87 -10.57 23.14 -14.11
N VAL A 88 -10.62 24.22 -14.88
CA VAL A 88 -10.55 24.14 -16.34
C VAL A 88 -9.17 23.63 -16.77
N GLY A 89 -9.08 22.39 -17.21
CA GLY A 89 -7.85 21.76 -17.69
C GLY A 89 -7.52 20.44 -17.00
N GLY A 90 -8.28 20.04 -15.97
CA GLY A 90 -8.37 18.66 -15.49
C GLY A 90 -7.17 18.09 -14.71
N ASN A 91 -6.19 18.91 -14.28
CA ASN A 91 -5.03 18.37 -13.56
C ASN A 91 -5.11 18.59 -12.05
N ALA A 92 -5.75 19.65 -11.59
CA ALA A 92 -5.76 20.03 -10.17
C ALA A 92 -6.46 18.99 -9.28
N GLY A 93 -7.46 18.30 -9.82
CA GLY A 93 -8.26 17.32 -9.11
C GLY A 93 -7.69 15.90 -9.08
N LYS A 94 -6.45 15.68 -9.55
CA LYS A 94 -5.82 14.35 -9.52
C LYS A 94 -5.18 14.09 -8.17
N ALA A 95 -5.46 12.91 -7.61
CA ALA A 95 -4.82 12.46 -6.38
C ALA A 95 -4.76 10.93 -6.29
N THR A 96 -3.75 10.45 -5.58
CA THR A 96 -3.64 9.07 -5.12
C THR A 96 -3.55 9.07 -3.60
N ILE A 97 -4.35 8.23 -2.96
CA ILE A 97 -4.43 8.14 -1.51
C ILE A 97 -3.86 6.80 -1.08
N VAL A 98 -2.95 6.83 -0.12
CA VAL A 98 -2.38 5.62 0.47
C VAL A 98 -2.73 5.53 1.94
N LYS A 99 -2.73 4.29 2.45
CA LYS A 99 -2.93 4.00 3.88
C LYS A 99 -1.80 3.12 4.39
N ALA A 100 -1.26 3.47 5.56
CA ALA A 100 -0.33 2.62 6.29
C ALA A 100 -1.09 1.47 6.98
N LEU A 101 -0.62 0.24 6.79
CA LEU A 101 -1.16 -0.98 7.40
C LEU A 101 -0.35 -1.42 8.63
N ALA A 102 0.78 -0.80 8.86
CA ALA A 102 1.65 -0.95 10.02
C ALA A 102 2.49 0.33 10.16
N ASP A 103 3.20 0.49 11.28
CA ASP A 103 4.14 1.59 11.47
C ASP A 103 5.27 1.54 10.44
N ILE A 104 5.51 2.65 9.75
CA ILE A 104 6.57 2.83 8.75
C ILE A 104 7.45 3.98 9.18
N GLU A 105 8.74 3.71 9.44
CA GLU A 105 9.68 4.73 9.92
C GLU A 105 10.05 5.75 8.83
N ASP A 106 10.15 5.29 7.59
CA ASP A 106 10.51 6.12 6.43
C ASP A 106 9.77 5.64 5.19
N ILE A 107 8.87 6.48 4.65
CA ILE A 107 8.12 6.14 3.44
C ILE A 107 8.89 6.43 2.14
N SER A 108 10.10 6.98 2.18
CA SER A 108 10.88 7.28 0.96
C SER A 108 11.32 6.05 0.17
N VAL A 109 11.14 4.86 0.72
CA VAL A 109 11.32 3.59 0.01
C VAL A 109 10.12 3.22 -0.88
N TYR A 110 9.02 3.98 -0.76
CA TYR A 110 7.82 3.82 -1.58
C TYR A 110 7.77 4.88 -2.69
N GLY A 111 6.94 4.61 -3.69
CA GLY A 111 6.68 5.53 -4.79
C GLY A 111 5.43 5.17 -5.56
N LEU A 112 4.98 6.08 -6.40
CA LEU A 112 3.84 5.91 -7.31
C LEU A 112 4.30 5.95 -8.76
N GLY A 113 3.55 5.28 -9.62
CA GLY A 113 3.60 5.39 -11.07
C GLY A 113 2.19 5.27 -11.65
N THR A 114 1.98 5.83 -12.82
CA THR A 114 0.72 5.79 -13.57
C THR A 114 0.94 5.05 -14.89
N ALA A 115 0.36 3.87 -15.05
CA ALA A 115 0.39 3.14 -16.31
C ALA A 115 -0.64 3.73 -17.30
N THR A 116 -0.21 4.75 -18.05
CA THR A 116 -1.06 5.58 -18.89
C THR A 116 -1.61 4.81 -20.09
N ASN A 117 -2.95 4.85 -20.29
CA ASN A 117 -3.68 4.29 -21.43
C ASN A 117 -3.29 2.82 -21.74
N GLY A 118 -3.04 2.01 -20.72
CA GLY A 118 -2.69 0.59 -20.90
C GLY A 118 -1.30 0.37 -21.51
N GLY A 119 -0.39 1.32 -21.35
CA GLY A 119 0.98 1.24 -21.89
C GLY A 119 1.91 0.30 -21.13
N GLY A 120 1.42 -0.30 -20.04
CA GLY A 120 2.24 -1.10 -19.13
C GLY A 120 2.93 -0.23 -18.07
N THR A 121 3.59 -0.89 -17.12
CA THR A 121 4.39 -0.20 -16.11
C THR A 121 5.65 0.41 -16.71
N ASP A 122 5.99 1.64 -16.34
CA ASP A 122 7.29 2.29 -16.62
C ASP A 122 8.05 2.66 -15.32
N GLY A 123 7.59 2.12 -14.19
CA GLY A 123 8.28 2.17 -12.90
C GLY A 123 7.86 3.36 -12.03
N VAL A 124 8.74 3.71 -11.08
CA VAL A 124 8.49 4.80 -10.14
C VAL A 124 8.65 6.14 -10.83
N GLU A 125 7.59 6.93 -10.87
CA GLU A 125 7.56 8.29 -11.42
C GLU A 125 7.55 9.37 -10.33
N TYR A 126 7.11 9.00 -9.12
CA TYR A 126 7.17 9.85 -7.94
C TYR A 126 7.65 9.05 -6.73
N THR A 127 8.78 9.45 -6.14
CA THR A 127 9.29 8.87 -4.89
C THR A 127 8.76 9.67 -3.71
N PHE A 128 8.27 8.98 -2.67
CA PHE A 128 7.70 9.63 -1.49
C PHE A 128 8.76 10.42 -0.69
N PRO A 129 8.35 11.44 0.06
CA PRO A 129 9.27 12.20 0.91
C PRO A 129 9.74 11.34 2.10
N VAL A 130 10.88 11.74 2.69
CA VAL A 130 11.39 11.18 3.95
C VAL A 130 10.46 11.60 5.08
N GLN A 131 9.61 10.71 5.54
CA GLN A 131 8.74 10.87 6.72
C GLN A 131 8.25 9.52 7.22
N SER A 132 7.77 9.47 8.45
CA SER A 132 7.12 8.28 9.02
C SER A 132 5.61 8.32 8.83
N MET A 133 4.98 7.14 8.85
CA MET A 133 3.53 6.96 9.00
C MET A 133 3.28 5.93 10.09
N ALA A 134 2.30 6.20 10.97
CA ALA A 134 1.83 5.21 11.93
C ALA A 134 0.79 4.26 11.28
N GLU A 135 0.59 3.08 11.87
CA GLU A 135 -0.50 2.19 11.46
C GLU A 135 -1.84 2.93 11.44
N GLY A 136 -2.55 2.83 10.34
CA GLY A 136 -3.83 3.49 10.12
C GLY A 136 -3.75 4.89 9.52
N ASP A 137 -2.58 5.52 9.49
CA ASP A 137 -2.42 6.83 8.85
C ASP A 137 -2.79 6.76 7.37
N VAL A 138 -3.43 7.84 6.92
CA VAL A 138 -3.80 8.06 5.52
C VAL A 138 -3.07 9.29 5.01
N LEU A 139 -2.46 9.17 3.83
CA LEU A 139 -1.73 10.24 3.17
C LEU A 139 -2.22 10.41 1.75
N TRP A 140 -2.54 11.65 1.39
CA TRP A 140 -2.98 12.05 0.07
C TRP A 140 -1.82 12.62 -0.73
N PHE A 141 -1.56 12.10 -1.90
CA PHE A 141 -0.66 12.71 -2.88
C PHE A 141 -1.53 13.46 -3.90
N VAL A 142 -1.47 14.79 -3.89
CA VAL A 142 -2.36 15.66 -4.66
C VAL A 142 -1.60 16.52 -5.66
N ARG A 143 -2.24 16.89 -6.76
CA ARG A 143 -1.65 17.79 -7.77
C ARG A 143 -1.78 19.26 -7.39
N ASP A 144 -2.87 19.66 -6.75
CA ASP A 144 -3.13 21.03 -6.31
C ASP A 144 -3.88 21.06 -4.98
N ALA A 145 -3.14 21.34 -3.91
CA ALA A 145 -3.70 21.38 -2.57
C ALA A 145 -4.69 22.54 -2.37
N ALA A 146 -4.54 23.63 -3.12
CA ALA A 146 -5.47 24.77 -3.01
C ALA A 146 -6.82 24.45 -3.64
N ALA A 147 -6.84 23.76 -4.78
CA ALA A 147 -8.08 23.31 -5.42
C ALA A 147 -8.85 22.33 -4.51
N TYR A 148 -8.14 21.40 -3.87
CA TYR A 148 -8.75 20.49 -2.88
C TYR A 148 -9.26 21.23 -1.63
N ALA A 149 -8.52 22.23 -1.14
CA ALA A 149 -8.97 23.06 0.00
C ALA A 149 -10.24 23.87 -0.33
N ASP A 150 -10.35 24.39 -1.54
CA ASP A 150 -11.54 25.09 -2.01
C ASP A 150 -12.74 24.13 -2.14
N TYR A 151 -12.53 22.92 -2.67
CA TYR A 151 -13.58 21.91 -2.83
C TYR A 151 -14.08 21.34 -1.49
N PHE A 152 -13.19 20.90 -0.60
CA PHE A 152 -13.56 20.30 0.69
C PHE A 152 -13.95 21.35 1.74
N GLY A 153 -13.48 22.57 1.60
CA GLY A 153 -13.56 23.61 2.61
C GLY A 153 -12.49 23.46 3.70
N ALA A 154 -12.12 24.58 4.32
CA ALA A 154 -10.98 24.66 5.24
C ALA A 154 -11.11 23.70 6.45
N ASP A 155 -12.31 23.51 6.96
CA ASP A 155 -12.54 22.67 8.15
C ASP A 155 -12.20 21.19 7.86
N ILE A 156 -12.68 20.65 6.75
CA ILE A 156 -12.40 19.27 6.33
C ILE A 156 -10.93 19.15 5.90
N TRP A 157 -10.46 20.05 5.03
CA TRP A 157 -9.11 19.96 4.47
C TRP A 157 -8.03 20.03 5.54
N SER A 158 -8.25 20.78 6.62
CA SER A 158 -7.31 20.83 7.75
C SER A 158 -7.13 19.51 8.50
N THR A 159 -8.00 18.53 8.29
CA THR A 159 -7.92 17.19 8.90
C THR A 159 -7.24 16.16 8.00
N ILE A 160 -6.97 16.51 6.74
CA ILE A 160 -6.36 15.63 5.73
C ILE A 160 -4.84 15.82 5.74
N ASN A 161 -4.11 14.73 5.90
CA ASN A 161 -2.66 14.71 5.69
C ASN A 161 -2.40 14.59 4.20
N TYR A 162 -1.63 15.51 3.64
CA TYR A 162 -1.33 15.50 2.21
C TYR A 162 0.11 15.90 1.89
N VAL A 163 0.55 15.51 0.72
CA VAL A 163 1.77 15.98 0.05
C VAL A 163 1.35 16.50 -1.33
N GLU A 164 1.70 17.73 -1.64
CA GLU A 164 1.55 18.25 -3.00
C GLU A 164 2.71 17.77 -3.86
N VAL A 165 2.38 17.05 -4.94
CA VAL A 165 3.35 16.44 -5.84
C VAL A 165 3.90 17.51 -6.78
N PRO A 166 5.24 17.73 -6.83
CA PRO A 166 5.83 18.72 -7.73
C PRO A 166 5.51 18.45 -9.19
N GLU A 167 5.32 19.51 -9.99
CA GLU A 167 4.96 19.40 -11.40
C GLU A 167 5.96 18.58 -12.23
N ASP A 168 7.24 18.67 -11.90
CA ASP A 168 8.32 17.92 -12.56
C ASP A 168 8.37 16.42 -12.17
N GLN A 169 7.56 16.00 -11.21
CA GLN A 169 7.39 14.61 -10.76
C GLN A 169 5.92 14.16 -10.83
N SER A 170 5.12 14.88 -11.57
CA SER A 170 3.68 14.68 -11.63
C SER A 170 3.23 13.38 -12.31
N GLY A 171 4.13 12.68 -13.00
CA GLY A 171 3.86 11.40 -13.63
C GLY A 171 3.23 10.38 -12.68
N GLY A 172 3.71 10.30 -11.43
CA GLY A 172 3.19 9.39 -10.42
C GLY A 172 1.77 9.69 -9.91
N VAL A 173 1.20 10.86 -10.25
CA VAL A 173 -0.19 11.27 -9.94
C VAL A 173 -0.76 11.96 -11.18
N ASN A 174 -0.83 11.24 -12.29
CA ASN A 174 -1.25 11.78 -13.58
C ASN A 174 -2.46 11.04 -14.21
N GLN A 175 -3.03 10.10 -13.48
CA GLN A 175 -4.21 9.35 -13.90
C GLN A 175 -5.34 10.30 -14.32
N ASN A 176 -6.06 9.95 -15.39
CA ASN A 176 -7.18 10.73 -15.93
C ASN A 176 -8.49 9.90 -15.99
N GLY A 177 -8.68 9.02 -15.01
CA GLY A 177 -9.91 8.25 -14.83
C GLY A 177 -9.93 6.93 -15.61
N ASP A 178 -9.00 6.68 -16.50
CA ASP A 178 -8.88 5.44 -17.27
C ASP A 178 -7.47 4.81 -17.19
N ASP A 179 -6.61 5.39 -16.35
CA ASP A 179 -5.25 4.92 -16.12
C ASP A 179 -5.14 4.05 -14.88
N ALA A 180 -4.30 3.03 -14.93
CA ALA A 180 -3.93 2.26 -13.75
C ALA A 180 -2.88 3.00 -12.92
N VAL A 181 -2.94 2.82 -11.58
CA VAL A 181 -2.00 3.40 -10.63
C VAL A 181 -1.29 2.28 -9.90
N GLU A 182 0.03 2.38 -9.81
CA GLU A 182 0.90 1.41 -9.16
C GLU A 182 1.57 2.01 -7.93
N LEU A 183 1.62 1.23 -6.85
CA LEU A 183 2.39 1.53 -5.65
C LEU A 183 3.61 0.62 -5.60
N PHE A 184 4.78 1.23 -5.47
CA PHE A 184 6.07 0.57 -5.48
C PHE A 184 6.70 0.57 -4.09
N PHE A 185 7.44 -0.50 -3.79
CA PHE A 185 8.36 -0.59 -2.67
C PHE A 185 9.75 -0.97 -3.20
N ASN A 186 10.77 -0.17 -2.89
CA ASN A 186 12.13 -0.35 -3.43
C ASN A 186 12.17 -0.53 -4.97
N GLY A 187 11.29 0.18 -5.68
CA GLY A 187 11.21 0.12 -7.14
C GLY A 187 10.46 -1.08 -7.73
N VAL A 188 9.89 -1.94 -6.89
CA VAL A 188 9.07 -3.10 -7.31
C VAL A 188 7.61 -2.81 -7.00
N ALA A 189 6.71 -2.94 -8.00
CA ALA A 189 5.28 -2.79 -7.80
C ALA A 189 4.75 -3.91 -6.89
N PHE A 190 3.96 -3.55 -5.87
CA PHE A 190 3.39 -4.52 -4.94
C PHE A 190 1.89 -4.31 -4.70
N ASP A 191 1.34 -3.17 -5.11
CA ASP A 191 -0.10 -2.91 -5.09
C ASP A 191 -0.51 -2.14 -6.34
N VAL A 192 -1.70 -2.41 -6.86
CA VAL A 192 -2.19 -1.81 -8.10
C VAL A 192 -3.68 -1.50 -8.03
N PHE A 193 -4.05 -0.35 -8.60
CA PHE A 193 -5.40 -0.04 -9.04
C PHE A 193 -5.46 -0.12 -10.58
N GLY A 194 -6.47 -0.78 -11.13
CA GLY A 194 -6.62 -0.93 -12.58
C GLY A 194 -5.76 -2.04 -13.18
N LEU A 195 -5.75 -2.11 -14.49
CA LEU A 195 -5.00 -3.08 -15.29
C LEU A 195 -3.93 -2.34 -16.10
N THR A 196 -2.66 -2.50 -15.76
CA THR A 196 -1.55 -1.75 -16.35
C THR A 196 -1.42 -1.89 -17.87
N GLU A 197 -1.83 -3.04 -18.43
CA GLU A 197 -1.78 -3.36 -19.86
C GLU A 197 -3.11 -3.07 -20.61
N VAL A 198 -4.06 -2.40 -19.95
CA VAL A 198 -5.40 -2.14 -20.50
C VAL A 198 -5.75 -0.67 -20.30
N ASP A 199 -6.09 0.02 -21.40
CA ASP A 199 -6.76 1.33 -21.37
C ASP A 199 -8.12 1.16 -20.72
N GLY A 200 -8.37 1.90 -19.64
CA GLY A 200 -9.58 1.81 -18.83
C GLY A 200 -10.82 2.40 -19.50
N SER A 201 -10.65 3.17 -20.58
CA SER A 201 -11.76 3.82 -21.29
C SER A 201 -12.85 2.82 -21.67
N GLY A 202 -14.07 3.05 -21.18
CA GLY A 202 -15.24 2.20 -21.42
C GLY A 202 -15.25 0.87 -20.69
N THR A 203 -14.35 0.68 -19.72
CA THR A 203 -14.32 -0.51 -18.84
C THR A 203 -15.13 -0.29 -17.56
N ASP A 204 -15.38 -1.37 -16.82
CA ASP A 204 -16.10 -1.31 -15.54
C ASP A 204 -15.28 -0.62 -14.41
N TRP A 205 -14.00 -0.35 -14.62
CA TRP A 205 -13.13 0.33 -13.65
C TRP A 205 -12.75 1.76 -14.05
N GLU A 206 -13.33 2.31 -15.12
CA GLU A 206 -13.23 3.71 -15.49
C GLU A 206 -13.84 4.61 -14.41
N TYR A 207 -13.15 5.73 -14.08
CA TYR A 207 -13.58 6.71 -13.08
C TYR A 207 -13.32 8.15 -13.52
N VAL A 208 -13.41 8.43 -14.83
CA VAL A 208 -13.20 9.76 -15.41
C VAL A 208 -14.09 10.81 -14.72
N ASP A 209 -13.53 11.98 -14.44
CA ASP A 209 -14.16 13.04 -13.65
C ASP A 209 -14.87 12.50 -12.40
N SER A 210 -14.18 11.62 -11.65
CA SER A 210 -14.75 10.86 -10.56
C SER A 210 -13.67 10.31 -9.61
N TRP A 211 -14.00 9.22 -8.93
CA TRP A 211 -13.12 8.57 -7.97
C TRP A 211 -13.38 7.06 -7.87
N ALA A 212 -12.35 6.35 -7.42
CA ALA A 212 -12.47 5.01 -6.90
C ALA A 212 -11.88 4.93 -5.50
N HIS A 213 -12.58 4.25 -4.59
CA HIS A 213 -12.21 4.05 -3.19
C HIS A 213 -12.12 2.56 -2.88
N ARG A 214 -11.00 2.12 -2.31
CA ARG A 214 -10.82 0.72 -1.93
C ARG A 214 -11.68 0.36 -0.73
N ASN A 215 -12.43 -0.73 -0.83
CA ASN A 215 -13.31 -1.21 0.23
C ASN A 215 -12.50 -1.57 1.49
N CYS A 216 -13.09 -1.33 2.65
CA CYS A 216 -12.40 -1.45 3.94
C CYS A 216 -11.93 -2.86 4.28
N ASP A 217 -12.65 -3.86 3.85
CA ASP A 217 -12.35 -5.29 4.02
C ASP A 217 -11.40 -5.86 2.95
N SER A 218 -11.00 -5.03 1.97
CA SER A 218 -10.16 -5.43 0.84
C SER A 218 -8.78 -4.74 0.84
N ARG A 219 -8.27 -4.37 2.01
CA ARG A 219 -7.02 -3.60 2.16
C ARG A 219 -5.78 -4.47 2.34
N THR A 220 -5.69 -5.51 1.54
CA THR A 220 -4.45 -6.27 1.35
C THR A 220 -3.82 -5.83 0.05
N PRO A 221 -2.55 -5.41 0.04
CA PRO A 221 -1.84 -5.05 -1.19
C PRO A 221 -1.82 -6.23 -2.16
N SER A 222 -1.94 -5.95 -3.45
CA SER A 222 -1.91 -6.97 -4.50
C SER A 222 -1.52 -6.36 -5.83
N THR A 223 -0.67 -7.03 -6.58
CA THR A 223 -0.37 -6.72 -7.99
C THR A 223 -1.45 -7.23 -8.95
N THR A 224 -2.49 -7.90 -8.42
CA THR A 224 -3.64 -8.33 -9.19
C THR A 224 -4.84 -7.47 -8.83
N PHE A 225 -5.31 -6.67 -9.79
CA PHE A 225 -6.49 -5.84 -9.63
C PHE A 225 -7.77 -6.69 -9.52
N SER A 226 -8.63 -6.33 -8.58
CA SER A 226 -9.96 -6.94 -8.40
C SER A 226 -11.02 -5.84 -8.31
N LEU A 227 -11.89 -5.77 -9.30
CA LEU A 227 -12.96 -4.77 -9.37
C LEU A 227 -13.86 -4.77 -8.12
N SER A 228 -14.15 -5.96 -7.57
CA SER A 228 -14.99 -6.10 -6.37
C SER A 228 -14.38 -5.54 -5.09
N SER A 229 -13.08 -5.23 -5.11
CA SER A 229 -12.38 -4.60 -3.99
C SER A 229 -12.53 -3.08 -3.95
N TRP A 230 -13.27 -2.50 -4.89
CA TRP A 230 -13.38 -1.06 -5.04
C TRP A 230 -14.84 -0.60 -5.15
N THR A 231 -15.08 0.61 -4.68
CA THR A 231 -16.32 1.37 -4.87
C THR A 231 -16.01 2.58 -5.73
N PHE A 232 -16.86 2.86 -6.70
CA PHE A 232 -16.69 3.95 -7.67
C PHE A 232 -17.78 4.99 -7.49
N GLY A 233 -17.44 6.26 -7.70
CA GLY A 233 -18.41 7.35 -7.78
C GLY A 233 -19.29 7.27 -9.04
N GLY A 234 -18.73 6.67 -10.08
CA GLY A 234 -19.33 6.62 -11.44
C GLY A 234 -18.78 7.74 -12.32
N ASN A 235 -18.60 7.44 -13.60
CA ASN A 235 -18.04 8.41 -14.56
C ASN A 235 -18.81 9.73 -14.56
N ASP A 236 -18.10 10.84 -14.73
CA ASP A 236 -18.61 12.20 -14.78
C ASP A 236 -19.38 12.64 -13.51
N CYS A 237 -19.29 11.90 -12.39
CA CYS A 237 -20.07 12.22 -11.20
C CYS A 237 -19.57 13.48 -10.48
N MET A 238 -18.31 13.86 -10.71
CA MET A 238 -17.70 15.08 -10.19
C MET A 238 -17.72 16.26 -11.19
N LEU A 239 -18.28 16.03 -12.38
CA LEU A 239 -18.38 17.08 -13.40
C LEU A 239 -19.27 18.23 -12.91
N ASP A 240 -18.76 19.47 -13.00
CA ASP A 240 -19.43 20.68 -12.51
C ASP A 240 -19.66 20.74 -10.98
N GLU A 241 -19.10 19.80 -10.18
CA GLU A 241 -19.21 19.83 -8.72
C GLU A 241 -18.30 20.93 -8.14
N THR A 242 -18.84 21.76 -7.27
CA THR A 242 -18.13 22.95 -6.74
C THR A 242 -17.71 22.80 -5.28
N SER A 243 -18.35 21.91 -4.54
CA SER A 243 -18.01 21.66 -3.15
C SER A 243 -18.40 20.25 -2.70
N TRP A 244 -17.65 19.70 -1.79
CA TRP A 244 -17.90 18.38 -1.21
C TRP A 244 -19.27 18.28 -0.52
N SER A 245 -19.69 19.34 0.20
CA SER A 245 -20.93 19.35 0.98
C SER A 245 -22.21 19.38 0.13
N GLU A 246 -22.11 19.79 -1.12
CA GLU A 246 -23.22 19.89 -2.07
C GLU A 246 -23.12 18.83 -3.17
N SER A 247 -22.05 18.04 -3.19
CA SER A 247 -21.79 17.02 -4.19
C SER A 247 -22.85 15.92 -4.17
N ALA A 248 -23.25 15.50 -5.36
CA ALA A 248 -24.14 14.35 -5.55
C ALA A 248 -23.42 13.01 -5.35
N CYS A 249 -22.07 12.99 -5.46
CA CYS A 249 -21.24 11.81 -5.24
C CYS A 249 -20.00 12.13 -4.40
N PRO A 250 -20.15 12.58 -3.14
CA PRO A 250 -19.04 13.02 -2.33
C PRO A 250 -18.05 11.86 -2.08
N TYR A 251 -16.74 12.13 -2.28
CA TYR A 251 -15.71 11.17 -1.93
C TYR A 251 -15.70 10.90 -0.42
N PRO A 252 -15.62 9.63 0.02
CA PRO A 252 -15.56 9.28 1.44
C PRO A 252 -14.15 9.54 2.01
N TYR A 253 -13.80 10.82 2.29
CA TYR A 253 -12.45 11.25 2.70
C TYR A 253 -12.02 10.73 4.09
N TRP A 254 -12.97 10.30 4.90
CA TRP A 254 -12.72 9.82 6.27
C TRP A 254 -12.17 8.41 6.35
N ASP A 255 -11.74 7.83 5.26
CA ASP A 255 -11.21 6.47 5.21
C ASP A 255 -11.96 5.48 6.14
N CYS A 256 -11.70 4.21 6.00
CA CYS A 256 -12.25 3.13 6.82
C CYS A 256 -11.79 3.18 8.29
N THR A 257 -11.92 4.31 8.94
CA THR A 257 -12.04 4.28 10.38
C THR A 257 -13.26 3.43 10.67
N PRO A 258 -13.20 2.41 11.52
CA PRO A 258 -14.41 1.80 12.03
C PRO A 258 -15.25 3.01 12.44
N GLN A 259 -16.42 3.22 11.83
CA GLN A 259 -17.39 4.13 12.40
C GLN A 259 -17.49 3.64 13.83
N GLY A 260 -16.92 4.42 14.76
CA GLY A 260 -16.93 4.02 16.15
C GLY A 260 -18.34 3.63 16.40
N CYS A 261 -18.58 2.39 16.87
CA CYS A 261 -19.91 1.91 17.11
C CYS A 261 -20.65 3.06 17.77
N THR A 262 -21.67 3.61 17.12
CA THR A 262 -22.54 4.62 17.73
C THR A 262 -23.32 4.00 18.88
N ASP A 263 -23.18 2.68 19.01
CA ASP A 263 -23.73 1.85 20.06
C ASP A 263 -22.72 1.70 21.22
N THR A 264 -23.23 1.33 22.36
CA THR A 264 -22.46 1.21 23.60
C THR A 264 -21.36 0.14 23.44
N GLU A 265 -20.10 0.53 23.63
CA GLU A 265 -18.97 -0.39 23.64
C GLU A 265 -19.05 -1.32 24.85
N TYR A 266 -18.98 -2.62 24.60
CA TYR A 266 -18.89 -3.64 25.65
C TYR A 266 -17.51 -4.29 25.61
N ILE A 267 -16.78 -4.17 26.72
CA ILE A 267 -15.50 -4.85 26.89
C ILE A 267 -15.74 -6.16 27.60
N VAL A 268 -15.43 -7.28 26.95
CA VAL A 268 -15.46 -8.61 27.56
C VAL A 268 -14.06 -8.97 28.02
N THR A 269 -13.84 -9.04 29.33
CA THR A 269 -12.60 -9.52 29.91
C THR A 269 -12.78 -10.96 30.41
N VAL A 270 -12.02 -11.88 29.80
CA VAL A 270 -11.99 -13.28 30.23
C VAL A 270 -10.74 -13.50 31.08
N GLY A 271 -10.91 -13.80 32.36
CA GLY A 271 -9.81 -14.11 33.27
C GLY A 271 -9.30 -15.54 33.06
N GLY A 272 -7.98 -15.74 33.07
CA GLY A 272 -7.35 -17.04 33.03
C GLY A 272 -7.50 -17.77 34.39
N GLY A 273 -8.09 -18.95 34.38
CA GLY A 273 -8.05 -19.90 35.49
C GLY A 273 -6.84 -20.83 35.38
N THR A 274 -6.78 -21.82 36.28
CA THR A 274 -5.69 -22.83 36.27
C THR A 274 -5.68 -23.68 34.99
N TYR A 275 -6.80 -23.70 34.25
CA TYR A 275 -6.97 -24.45 32.99
C TYR A 275 -7.62 -23.58 31.91
N PRO A 276 -6.90 -22.60 31.34
CA PRO A 276 -7.46 -21.68 30.37
C PRO A 276 -7.96 -22.34 29.07
N GLY A 277 -7.43 -23.51 28.71
CA GLY A 277 -7.88 -24.28 27.54
C GLY A 277 -9.25 -24.95 27.70
N GLU A 278 -9.86 -24.93 28.90
CA GLU A 278 -11.20 -25.49 29.18
C GLU A 278 -12.29 -24.42 29.23
N VAL A 279 -11.90 -23.13 29.02
CA VAL A 279 -12.86 -22.02 29.04
C VAL A 279 -13.30 -21.73 27.60
N SER A 280 -14.59 -21.86 27.35
CA SER A 280 -15.24 -21.41 26.12
C SER A 280 -16.35 -20.42 26.45
N TRP A 281 -16.51 -19.42 25.60
CA TRP A 281 -17.57 -18.43 25.72
C TRP A 281 -18.11 -18.06 24.35
N GLU A 282 -19.35 -17.61 24.31
CA GLU A 282 -20.03 -17.18 23.10
C GLU A 282 -20.79 -15.88 23.41
N ILE A 283 -20.74 -14.93 22.47
CA ILE A 283 -21.59 -13.74 22.51
C ILE A 283 -22.74 -13.98 21.55
N VAL A 284 -23.97 -14.00 22.08
CA VAL A 284 -25.17 -14.23 21.28
C VAL A 284 -26.01 -12.95 21.26
N ASN A 285 -26.35 -12.48 20.06
CA ASN A 285 -27.33 -11.41 19.91
C ASN A 285 -28.72 -12.03 19.87
N THR A 286 -29.45 -11.85 20.96
CA THR A 286 -30.82 -12.39 21.13
C THR A 286 -31.92 -11.53 20.51
N SER A 287 -31.56 -10.44 19.85
CA SER A 287 -32.50 -9.49 19.19
C SER A 287 -32.73 -9.78 17.70
N LEU A 288 -32.20 -10.90 17.18
CA LEU A 288 -32.34 -11.32 15.78
C LEU A 288 -33.31 -12.53 15.66
N GLU A 289 -34.36 -12.62 16.47
CA GLU A 289 -35.50 -13.52 16.22
C GLU A 289 -36.60 -12.82 15.41
#